data_0b7c4e40933ce4b4ac48e7002cab779d
#
_entry.id   0b7c4e40933ce4b4ac48e7002cab779d
#
_cell.length_a   1.000
_cell.length_b   1.000
_cell.length_c   1.000
_cell.angle_alpha   90.00
_cell.angle_beta   90.00
_cell.angle_gamma   90.00
#
_symmetry.space_group_name_H-M   'P 1'
#
loop_
_entity.id
_entity.type
_entity.pdbx_description
1 polymer ?
#
loop_
_entity_poly.entity_id
_entity_poly.type
_entity_poly.pdbx_seq_one_letter_code
_entity_poly.pdbx_strand_id
1 'polypeptide(L)'
;MIIDNHVHVGWFTDGYHSPKEIWGSEMAAGVDGMAVASTSTCAELYKDVCRELRELIRFGGKKVHPILWLTPRMLKLNYPLPYMLHSKIKWQGIKLHFESHPEWSKNRALLNKALDVAKLLDVPVLLHTGNFEVSHAGRFKDVIQDHSEQTFILAHGRPIEEAIDVLLSCSNTYVDTAFIIPFRI
;
A
#
# COMPACT_ATOMS: atom_id res chain seq x y z
N MET A 1 -21.83 3.81 -1.41
CA MET A 1 -20.68 3.40 -0.57
C MET A 1 -19.43 3.98 -1.21
N ILE A 2 -18.69 4.77 -0.47
CA ILE A 2 -17.42 5.40 -0.89
C ILE A 2 -16.33 4.79 -0.02
N ILE A 3 -15.31 4.20 -0.65
CA ILE A 3 -14.15 3.65 0.05
C ILE A 3 -12.92 4.42 -0.42
N ASP A 4 -12.18 5.04 0.53
CA ASP A 4 -10.85 5.56 0.21
C ASP A 4 -9.86 4.40 0.25
N ASN A 5 -9.31 4.08 -0.90
CA ASN A 5 -8.42 2.93 -1.06
C ASN A 5 -6.94 3.25 -0.77
N HIS A 6 -6.61 4.50 -0.40
CA HIS A 6 -5.21 4.90 -0.24
C HIS A 6 -5.00 5.92 0.89
N VAL A 7 -5.23 5.49 2.11
CA VAL A 7 -5.08 6.31 3.31
C VAL A 7 -3.78 6.00 4.04
N HIS A 8 -3.21 6.99 4.67
CA HIS A 8 -2.03 6.86 5.52
C HIS A 8 -2.29 7.39 6.92
N VAL A 9 -1.66 6.76 7.92
CA VAL A 9 -1.61 7.17 9.32
C VAL A 9 -0.17 7.16 9.81
N GLY A 10 0.17 7.97 10.79
CA GLY A 10 1.50 7.98 11.40
C GLY A 10 2.33 9.21 11.03
N TRP A 11 3.63 9.03 10.84
CA TRP A 11 4.58 10.11 10.60
C TRP A 11 4.65 10.52 9.13
N PHE A 12 4.47 11.81 8.88
CA PHE A 12 4.64 12.47 7.58
C PHE A 12 5.70 13.56 7.67
N THR A 13 6.00 14.21 6.55
CA THR A 13 6.97 15.32 6.51
C THR A 13 6.52 16.55 7.29
N ASP A 14 5.22 16.75 7.42
CA ASP A 14 4.57 17.85 8.13
C ASP A 14 4.20 17.51 9.60
N GLY A 15 4.44 16.27 10.04
CA GLY A 15 4.20 15.85 11.43
C GLY A 15 3.54 14.48 11.59
N TYR A 16 3.06 14.23 12.79
CA TYR A 16 2.36 13.00 13.13
C TYR A 16 0.85 13.19 12.98
N HIS A 17 0.25 12.39 12.10
CA HIS A 17 -1.20 12.32 11.94
C HIS A 17 -1.75 11.11 12.68
N SER A 18 -2.48 11.38 13.74
CA SER A 18 -2.98 10.34 14.63
C SER A 18 -4.14 9.55 14.03
N PRO A 19 -4.36 8.31 14.49
CA PRO A 19 -5.53 7.51 14.10
C PRO A 19 -6.87 8.24 14.26
N LYS A 20 -7.01 9.06 15.32
CA LYS A 20 -8.23 9.82 15.58
C LYS A 20 -8.45 10.93 14.55
N GLU A 21 -7.39 11.64 14.18
CA GLU A 21 -7.46 12.70 13.17
C GLU A 21 -7.81 12.13 11.80
N ILE A 22 -7.11 11.07 11.38
CA ILE A 22 -7.40 10.39 10.11
C ILE A 22 -8.84 9.88 10.07
N TRP A 23 -9.29 9.16 11.11
CA TRP A 23 -10.66 8.69 11.18
C TRP A 23 -11.68 9.83 11.09
N GLY A 24 -11.44 10.93 11.85
CA GLY A 24 -12.32 12.10 11.84
C GLY A 24 -12.39 12.78 10.48
N SER A 25 -11.26 12.93 9.79
CA SER A 25 -11.17 13.52 8.46
C SER A 25 -11.94 12.70 7.41
N GLU A 26 -11.73 11.38 7.39
CA GLU A 26 -12.42 10.47 6.45
C GLU A 26 -13.94 10.48 6.66
N MET A 27 -14.37 10.43 7.91
CA MET A 27 -15.81 10.49 8.22
C MET A 27 -16.43 11.84 7.87
N ALA A 28 -15.70 12.95 8.09
CA ALA A 28 -16.15 14.29 7.71
C ALA A 28 -16.24 14.46 6.17
N ALA A 29 -15.38 13.75 5.42
CA ALA A 29 -15.43 13.70 3.95
C ALA A 29 -16.54 12.79 3.40
N GLY A 30 -17.29 12.10 4.25
CA GLY A 30 -18.37 11.19 3.83
C GLY A 30 -17.88 9.82 3.32
N VAL A 31 -16.67 9.41 3.69
CA VAL A 31 -16.11 8.11 3.34
C VAL A 31 -16.76 7.02 4.18
N ASP A 32 -17.19 5.93 3.56
CA ASP A 32 -17.83 4.79 4.21
C ASP A 32 -16.82 3.78 4.77
N GLY A 33 -15.63 3.72 4.21
CA GLY A 33 -14.54 2.84 4.62
C GLY A 33 -13.19 3.26 4.02
N MET A 34 -12.09 2.77 4.60
CA MET A 34 -10.74 3.14 4.18
C MET A 34 -9.79 1.95 4.15
N ALA A 35 -8.92 1.90 3.14
CA ALA A 35 -7.75 1.03 3.13
C ALA A 35 -6.52 1.85 3.58
N VAL A 36 -5.90 1.44 4.69
CA VAL A 36 -4.93 2.28 5.39
C VAL A 36 -3.61 1.58 5.67
N ALA A 37 -2.51 2.24 5.33
CA ALA A 37 -1.15 1.84 5.65
C ALA A 37 -0.50 2.86 6.60
N SER A 38 0.29 2.37 7.56
CA SER A 38 1.02 3.27 8.46
C SER A 38 2.38 3.67 7.87
N THR A 39 2.64 4.97 7.82
CA THR A 39 3.92 5.56 7.43
C THR A 39 5.02 5.37 8.47
N SER A 40 4.65 5.04 9.73
CA SER A 40 5.61 4.66 10.77
C SER A 40 6.47 3.45 10.38
N THR A 41 6.05 2.67 9.37
CA THR A 41 6.84 1.61 8.75
C THR A 41 8.15 2.14 8.13
N CYS A 42 8.13 3.32 7.51
CA CYS A 42 9.31 3.92 6.88
C CYS A 42 10.41 4.27 7.91
N ALA A 43 10.00 4.57 9.14
CA ALA A 43 10.90 4.80 10.28
C ALA A 43 11.19 3.52 11.09
N GLU A 44 10.73 2.36 10.61
CA GLU A 44 10.88 1.05 11.26
C GLU A 44 10.24 0.96 12.67
N LEU A 45 9.24 1.77 12.94
CA LEU A 45 8.53 1.82 14.20
C LEU A 45 7.38 0.79 14.24
N TYR A 46 7.69 -0.49 14.10
CA TYR A 46 6.70 -1.57 13.88
C TYR A 46 5.70 -1.74 15.03
N LYS A 47 6.07 -1.40 16.26
CA LYS A 47 5.13 -1.39 17.40
C LYS A 47 4.10 -0.26 17.23
N ASP A 48 4.54 0.89 16.74
CA ASP A 48 3.67 2.02 16.46
C ASP A 48 2.72 1.72 15.30
N VAL A 49 3.21 1.10 14.23
CA VAL A 49 2.37 0.61 13.12
C VAL A 49 1.20 -0.23 13.66
N CYS A 50 1.51 -1.23 14.50
CA CYS A 50 0.47 -2.08 15.08
C CYS A 50 -0.48 -1.33 16.02
N ARG A 51 0.03 -0.35 16.78
CA ARG A 51 -0.77 0.47 17.68
C ARG A 51 -1.74 1.35 16.89
N GLU A 52 -1.24 2.07 15.89
CA GLU A 52 -1.99 2.99 15.03
C GLU A 52 -3.13 2.27 14.30
N LEU A 53 -2.82 1.15 13.67
CA LEU A 53 -3.84 0.38 12.93
C LEU A 53 -4.88 -0.25 13.87
N ARG A 54 -4.49 -0.74 15.06
CA ARG A 54 -5.46 -1.24 16.04
C ARG A 54 -6.37 -0.14 16.57
N GLU A 55 -5.85 1.07 16.75
CA GLU A 55 -6.63 2.21 17.16
C GLU A 55 -7.65 2.63 16.09
N LEU A 56 -7.24 2.68 14.82
CA LEU A 56 -8.18 2.89 13.71
C LEU A 56 -9.26 1.81 13.65
N ILE A 57 -8.89 0.54 13.82
CA ILE A 57 -9.85 -0.57 13.87
C ILE A 57 -10.84 -0.41 15.04
N ARG A 58 -10.41 0.14 16.18
CA ARG A 58 -11.34 0.44 17.30
C ARG A 58 -12.37 1.50 16.92
N PHE A 59 -11.98 2.52 16.14
CA PHE A 59 -12.90 3.55 15.67
C PHE A 59 -13.86 3.04 14.59
N GLY A 60 -13.33 2.36 13.59
CA GLY A 60 -14.06 2.03 12.36
C GLY A 60 -14.54 0.59 12.22
N GLY A 61 -14.00 -0.35 13.00
CA GLY A 61 -14.35 -1.76 12.90
C GLY A 61 -14.11 -2.30 11.49
N LYS A 62 -15.15 -2.85 10.87
CA LYS A 62 -15.11 -3.43 9.52
C LYS A 62 -14.93 -2.42 8.40
N LYS A 63 -15.01 -1.12 8.69
CA LYS A 63 -14.79 -0.04 7.72
C LYS A 63 -13.29 0.27 7.52
N VAL A 64 -12.43 -0.29 8.35
CA VAL A 64 -10.97 -0.11 8.27
C VAL A 64 -10.33 -1.36 7.71
N HIS A 65 -9.63 -1.21 6.59
CA HIS A 65 -8.93 -2.27 5.87
C HIS A 65 -7.42 -2.08 6.01
N PRO A 66 -6.75 -2.74 6.97
CA PRO A 66 -5.33 -2.55 7.21
C PRO A 66 -4.48 -3.08 6.07
N ILE A 67 -3.57 -2.25 5.58
CA ILE A 67 -2.58 -2.58 4.55
C ILE A 67 -1.21 -2.74 5.22
N LEU A 68 -0.58 -3.89 5.00
CA LEU A 68 0.78 -4.16 5.45
C LEU A 68 1.78 -3.51 4.49
N TRP A 69 2.37 -2.39 4.88
CA TRP A 69 3.47 -1.80 4.12
C TRP A 69 4.73 -2.63 4.36
N LEU A 70 5.12 -3.42 3.36
CA LEU A 70 6.35 -4.23 3.42
C LEU A 70 7.57 -3.39 3.06
N THR A 71 8.65 -3.65 3.78
CA THR A 71 9.98 -3.13 3.46
C THR A 71 10.94 -4.27 3.11
N PRO A 72 11.99 -4.02 2.30
CA PRO A 72 13.03 -5.02 2.02
C PRO A 72 13.63 -5.62 3.28
N ARG A 73 13.78 -4.80 4.32
CA ARG A 73 14.36 -5.22 5.60
C ARG A 73 13.49 -6.26 6.31
N MET A 74 12.16 -6.13 6.27
CA MET A 74 11.26 -7.12 6.86
C MET A 74 11.46 -8.53 6.30
N LEU A 75 11.83 -8.62 5.01
CA LEU A 75 12.04 -9.91 4.32
C LEU A 75 13.46 -10.45 4.47
N LYS A 76 14.42 -9.60 4.85
CA LYS A 76 15.82 -9.99 5.07
C LYS A 76 16.09 -10.45 6.50
N LEU A 77 15.29 -9.99 7.45
CA LEU A 77 15.45 -10.26 8.88
C LEU A 77 14.37 -11.23 9.37
N ASN A 78 14.69 -12.06 10.35
CA ASN A 78 13.72 -12.94 11.01
C ASN A 78 12.71 -12.18 11.89
N TYR A 79 12.84 -10.90 12.03
CA TYR A 79 12.01 -9.91 12.68
C TYR A 79 12.14 -8.61 11.85
N PRO A 80 11.11 -7.86 11.53
CA PRO A 80 9.80 -7.78 12.21
C PRO A 80 8.63 -8.47 11.51
N LEU A 81 8.80 -9.06 10.32
CA LEU A 81 7.65 -9.61 9.58
C LEU A 81 6.84 -10.65 10.39
N PRO A 82 7.44 -11.64 11.07
CA PRO A 82 6.67 -12.56 11.91
C PRO A 82 5.88 -11.83 13.00
N TYR A 83 6.46 -10.80 13.63
CA TYR A 83 5.76 -9.98 14.62
C TYR A 83 4.54 -9.30 14.02
N MET A 84 4.65 -8.72 12.81
CA MET A 84 3.55 -8.06 12.12
C MET A 84 2.44 -9.07 11.77
N LEU A 85 2.80 -10.22 11.22
CA LEU A 85 1.85 -11.27 10.85
C LEU A 85 1.11 -11.85 12.06
N HIS A 86 1.78 -11.97 13.21
CA HIS A 86 1.18 -12.45 14.47
C HIS A 86 0.49 -11.35 15.30
N SER A 87 0.44 -10.12 14.81
CA SER A 87 -0.10 -8.96 15.54
C SER A 87 -1.61 -8.98 15.81
N LYS A 88 -2.33 -10.01 15.35
CA LYS A 88 -3.81 -10.11 15.36
C LYS A 88 -4.52 -9.05 14.50
N ILE A 89 -3.80 -8.32 13.66
CA ILE A 89 -4.38 -7.47 12.63
C ILE A 89 -4.71 -8.38 11.44
N LYS A 90 -5.96 -8.33 10.98
CA LYS A 90 -6.36 -9.01 9.74
C LYS A 90 -5.94 -8.13 8.57
N TRP A 91 -4.75 -8.37 8.05
CA TRP A 91 -4.23 -7.66 6.89
C TRP A 91 -5.14 -7.88 5.67
N GLN A 92 -5.42 -6.82 4.92
CA GLN A 92 -6.32 -6.85 3.77
C GLN A 92 -5.65 -6.33 2.49
N GLY A 93 -4.36 -6.10 2.54
CA GLY A 93 -3.51 -5.74 1.41
C GLY A 93 -2.05 -5.65 1.83
N ILE A 94 -1.17 -5.62 0.82
CA ILE A 94 0.24 -5.33 0.98
C ILE A 94 0.56 -4.07 0.19
N LYS A 95 1.38 -3.17 0.74
CA LYS A 95 1.92 -2.01 0.02
C LYS A 95 3.41 -2.18 -0.22
N LEU A 96 3.85 -1.92 -1.46
CA LEU A 96 5.25 -1.81 -1.85
C LEU A 96 5.51 -0.40 -2.37
N HIS A 97 6.51 0.29 -1.79
CA HIS A 97 6.86 1.66 -2.14
C HIS A 97 8.28 1.72 -2.70
N PHE A 98 8.39 1.87 -4.01
CA PHE A 98 9.65 1.75 -4.75
C PHE A 98 10.56 2.97 -4.59
N GLU A 99 9.99 4.16 -4.39
CA GLU A 99 10.78 5.39 -4.15
C GLU A 99 11.41 5.37 -2.75
N SER A 100 10.67 4.93 -1.74
CA SER A 100 11.22 4.78 -0.37
C SER A 100 12.17 3.61 -0.24
N HIS A 101 11.99 2.57 -1.08
CA HIS A 101 12.77 1.33 -1.03
C HIS A 101 13.15 0.88 -2.44
N PRO A 102 14.15 1.54 -3.06
CA PRO A 102 14.56 1.24 -4.45
C PRO A 102 15.17 -0.16 -4.64
N GLU A 103 15.46 -0.88 -3.56
CA GLU A 103 15.89 -2.29 -3.62
C GLU A 103 14.84 -3.19 -4.29
N TRP A 104 13.56 -2.87 -4.20
CA TRP A 104 12.51 -3.63 -4.88
C TRP A 104 12.72 -3.74 -6.38
N SER A 105 13.11 -2.62 -7.03
CA SER A 105 13.37 -2.58 -8.48
C SER A 105 14.68 -3.23 -8.89
N LYS A 106 15.62 -3.40 -7.95
CA LYS A 106 16.97 -3.95 -8.19
C LYS A 106 17.08 -5.44 -7.87
N ASN A 107 16.09 -6.01 -7.16
CA ASN A 107 16.17 -7.39 -6.68
C ASN A 107 14.84 -8.13 -6.90
N ARG A 108 14.71 -8.76 -8.06
CA ARG A 108 13.53 -9.54 -8.42
C ARG A 108 13.20 -10.66 -7.42
N ALA A 109 14.21 -11.34 -6.88
CA ALA A 109 13.98 -12.40 -5.91
C ALA A 109 13.39 -11.87 -4.60
N LEU A 110 13.79 -10.67 -4.20
CA LEU A 110 13.22 -10.00 -3.03
C LEU A 110 11.78 -9.54 -3.28
N LEU A 111 11.50 -9.01 -4.47
CA LEU A 111 10.15 -8.65 -4.89
C LEU A 111 9.23 -9.89 -4.91
N ASN A 112 9.69 -11.01 -5.49
CA ASN A 112 8.91 -12.24 -5.48
C ASN A 112 8.59 -12.73 -4.06
N LYS A 113 9.53 -12.63 -3.11
CA LYS A 113 9.24 -12.93 -1.70
C LYS A 113 8.13 -12.04 -1.11
N ALA A 114 8.06 -10.76 -1.50
CA ALA A 114 6.97 -9.89 -1.07
C ALA A 114 5.63 -10.34 -1.65
N LEU A 115 5.61 -10.77 -2.92
CA LEU A 115 4.42 -11.32 -3.56
C LEU A 115 4.00 -12.67 -2.96
N ASP A 116 4.95 -13.51 -2.53
CA ASP A 116 4.66 -14.74 -1.78
C ASP A 116 3.94 -14.44 -0.46
N VAL A 117 4.30 -13.34 0.22
CA VAL A 117 3.56 -12.90 1.44
C VAL A 117 2.14 -12.46 1.09
N ALA A 118 1.93 -11.74 -0.02
CA ALA A 118 0.59 -11.36 -0.48
C ALA A 118 -0.26 -12.61 -0.79
N LYS A 119 0.31 -13.56 -1.50
CA LYS A 119 -0.33 -14.84 -1.83
C LYS A 119 -0.66 -15.65 -0.57
N LEU A 120 0.26 -15.71 0.40
CA LEU A 120 0.03 -16.40 1.68
C LEU A 120 -1.15 -15.79 2.46
N LEU A 121 -1.30 -14.46 2.39
CA LEU A 121 -2.38 -13.74 3.06
C LEU A 121 -3.67 -13.68 2.24
N ASP A 122 -3.62 -14.06 0.97
CA ASP A 122 -4.72 -13.96 0.00
C ASP A 122 -5.26 -12.51 -0.10
N VAL A 123 -4.36 -11.56 -0.36
CA VAL A 123 -4.67 -10.12 -0.37
C VAL A 123 -4.06 -9.41 -1.59
N PRO A 124 -4.68 -8.30 -2.08
CA PRO A 124 -4.13 -7.50 -3.17
C PRO A 124 -2.81 -6.81 -2.80
N VAL A 125 -2.05 -6.45 -3.84
CA VAL A 125 -0.79 -5.71 -3.73
C VAL A 125 -0.94 -4.30 -4.28
N LEU A 126 -0.77 -3.29 -3.43
CA LEU A 126 -0.72 -1.89 -3.78
C LEU A 126 0.72 -1.52 -4.15
N LEU A 127 0.96 -1.26 -5.43
CA LEU A 127 2.25 -0.82 -5.96
C LEU A 127 2.27 0.70 -6.05
N HIS A 128 3.18 1.35 -5.31
CA HIS A 128 3.36 2.79 -5.46
C HIS A 128 3.87 3.10 -6.87
N THR A 129 3.13 3.91 -7.62
CA THR A 129 3.58 4.48 -8.89
C THR A 129 3.77 5.99 -8.78
N GLY A 130 4.74 6.53 -9.47
CA GLY A 130 5.14 7.94 -9.35
C GLY A 130 5.87 8.47 -10.57
N ASN A 131 6.43 9.67 -10.43
CA ASN A 131 7.14 10.36 -11.52
C ASN A 131 8.62 9.98 -11.60
N PHE A 132 9.16 9.26 -10.62
CA PHE A 132 10.53 8.76 -10.68
C PHE A 132 10.57 7.41 -11.41
N GLU A 133 11.55 7.22 -12.28
CA GLU A 133 11.70 6.04 -13.12
C GLU A 133 11.56 4.72 -12.34
N VAL A 134 12.08 4.68 -11.11
CA VAL A 134 12.01 3.46 -10.26
C VAL A 134 10.58 3.04 -9.91
N SER A 135 9.61 3.96 -10.00
CA SER A 135 8.19 3.79 -9.67
C SER A 135 7.25 3.97 -10.86
N HIS A 136 7.76 4.10 -12.09
CA HIS A 136 6.92 4.17 -13.28
C HIS A 136 6.05 2.92 -13.42
N ALA A 137 4.77 3.11 -13.78
CA ALA A 137 3.78 2.03 -13.87
C ALA A 137 4.20 0.91 -14.83
N GLY A 138 4.77 1.26 -15.98
CA GLY A 138 5.21 0.32 -17.00
C GLY A 138 6.27 -0.69 -16.52
N ARG A 139 7.06 -0.32 -15.52
CA ARG A 139 8.07 -1.22 -14.94
C ARG A 139 7.48 -2.44 -14.24
N PHE A 140 6.22 -2.39 -13.88
CA PHE A 140 5.56 -3.48 -13.17
C PHE A 140 4.84 -4.44 -14.09
N LYS A 141 4.73 -4.15 -15.41
CA LYS A 141 3.98 -4.93 -16.37
C LYS A 141 4.38 -6.41 -16.37
N ASP A 142 5.68 -6.71 -16.51
CA ASP A 142 6.18 -8.09 -16.53
C ASP A 142 5.92 -8.80 -15.20
N VAL A 143 6.09 -8.09 -14.07
CA VAL A 143 5.80 -8.63 -12.74
C VAL A 143 4.33 -9.02 -12.61
N ILE A 144 3.44 -8.16 -13.07
CA ILE A 144 1.99 -8.34 -12.99
C ILE A 144 1.57 -9.51 -13.89
N GLN A 145 2.14 -9.60 -15.09
CA GLN A 145 1.86 -10.71 -16.04
C GLN A 145 2.36 -12.06 -15.51
N ASP A 146 3.55 -12.09 -14.88
CA ASP A 146 4.11 -13.32 -14.29
C ASP A 146 3.31 -13.81 -13.07
N HIS A 147 2.47 -12.93 -12.47
CA HIS A 147 1.65 -13.24 -11.29
C HIS A 147 0.16 -13.00 -11.58
N SER A 148 -0.36 -13.65 -12.63
CA SER A 148 -1.74 -13.44 -13.12
C SER A 148 -2.85 -13.72 -12.09
N GLU A 149 -2.59 -14.60 -11.12
CA GLU A 149 -3.52 -14.93 -10.02
C GLU A 149 -3.56 -13.85 -8.91
N GLN A 150 -2.59 -12.93 -8.90
CA GLN A 150 -2.47 -11.90 -7.88
C GLN A 150 -3.16 -10.63 -8.35
N THR A 151 -3.99 -10.02 -7.49
CA THR A 151 -4.57 -8.70 -7.76
C THR A 151 -3.56 -7.60 -7.45
N PHE A 152 -3.38 -6.67 -8.39
CA PHE A 152 -2.53 -5.50 -8.24
C PHE A 152 -3.33 -4.20 -8.31
N ILE A 153 -2.91 -3.20 -7.54
CA ILE A 153 -3.44 -1.85 -7.57
C ILE A 153 -2.27 -0.89 -7.80
N LEU A 154 -2.30 -0.15 -8.90
CA LEU A 154 -1.32 0.90 -9.19
C LEU A 154 -1.73 2.15 -8.44
N ALA A 155 -1.02 2.49 -7.37
CA ALA A 155 -1.28 3.72 -6.64
C ALA A 155 -0.91 4.95 -7.51
N HIS A 156 -1.80 5.95 -7.58
CA HIS A 156 -1.63 7.18 -8.35
C HIS A 156 -1.68 7.03 -9.88
N GLY A 157 -1.51 5.84 -10.44
CA GLY A 157 -1.53 5.57 -11.89
C GLY A 157 -0.53 6.44 -12.69
N ARG A 158 0.76 6.44 -12.30
CA ARG A 158 1.77 7.32 -12.91
C ARG A 158 2.96 6.56 -13.50
N PRO A 159 3.53 7.01 -14.64
CA PRO A 159 2.92 7.96 -15.60
C PRO A 159 1.59 7.42 -16.14
N ILE A 160 0.69 8.31 -16.51
CA ILE A 160 -0.69 7.95 -16.90
C ILE A 160 -0.70 7.03 -18.12
N GLU A 161 0.09 7.35 -19.15
CA GLU A 161 0.16 6.57 -20.39
C GLU A 161 0.64 5.14 -20.13
N GLU A 162 1.65 4.97 -19.26
CA GLU A 162 2.15 3.66 -18.87
C GLU A 162 1.13 2.89 -18.02
N ALA A 163 0.44 3.57 -17.10
CA ALA A 163 -0.61 2.95 -16.29
C ALA A 163 -1.77 2.45 -17.16
N ILE A 164 -2.18 3.23 -18.18
CA ILE A 164 -3.19 2.82 -19.15
C ILE A 164 -2.73 1.57 -19.92
N ASP A 165 -1.48 1.53 -20.41
CA ASP A 165 -0.94 0.37 -21.11
C ASP A 165 -0.93 -0.88 -20.23
N VAL A 166 -0.56 -0.76 -18.95
CA VAL A 166 -0.62 -1.88 -18.00
C VAL A 166 -2.06 -2.35 -17.78
N LEU A 167 -3.01 -1.43 -17.56
CA LEU A 167 -4.43 -1.76 -17.35
C LEU A 167 -5.04 -2.48 -18.56
N LEU A 168 -4.70 -2.06 -19.78
CA LEU A 168 -5.18 -2.70 -21.01
C LEU A 168 -4.54 -4.07 -21.25
N SER A 169 -3.34 -4.30 -20.71
CA SER A 169 -2.56 -5.53 -20.94
C SER A 169 -2.70 -6.58 -19.83
N CYS A 170 -3.18 -6.17 -18.64
CA CYS A 170 -3.17 -7.01 -17.43
C CYS A 170 -4.54 -6.95 -16.74
N SER A 171 -5.36 -7.98 -16.93
CA SER A 171 -6.75 -8.04 -16.42
C SER A 171 -6.86 -8.11 -14.89
N ASN A 172 -5.76 -8.43 -14.21
CA ASN A 172 -5.63 -8.52 -12.75
C ASN A 172 -5.17 -7.21 -12.10
N THR A 173 -5.25 -6.07 -12.84
CA THR A 173 -4.74 -4.77 -12.40
C THR A 173 -5.84 -3.73 -12.29
N TYR A 174 -5.75 -2.92 -11.24
CA TYR A 174 -6.59 -1.76 -10.96
C TYR A 174 -5.71 -0.53 -10.75
N VAL A 175 -6.31 0.67 -10.71
CA VAL A 175 -5.62 1.92 -10.41
C VAL A 175 -6.40 2.69 -9.37
N ASP A 176 -5.71 3.34 -8.44
CA ASP A 176 -6.32 4.36 -7.61
C ASP A 176 -6.07 5.77 -8.17
N THR A 177 -6.87 6.71 -7.70
CA THR A 177 -6.83 8.10 -8.14
C THR A 177 -6.26 9.04 -7.06
N ALA A 178 -5.62 8.48 -6.03
CA ALA A 178 -5.00 9.28 -4.98
C ALA A 178 -3.94 10.23 -5.57
N PHE A 179 -3.92 11.48 -5.12
CA PHE A 179 -3.03 12.54 -5.65
C PHE A 179 -3.16 12.83 -7.15
N ILE A 180 -4.24 12.42 -7.80
CA ILE A 180 -4.57 12.97 -9.10
C ILE A 180 -5.12 14.38 -8.87
N ILE A 181 -4.25 15.37 -9.05
CA ILE A 181 -4.68 16.77 -9.08
C ILE A 181 -5.50 16.94 -10.36
N PRO A 182 -6.79 17.29 -10.28
CA PRO A 182 -7.55 17.59 -11.47
C PRO A 182 -6.83 18.73 -12.19
N PHE A 183 -6.36 18.49 -13.42
CA PHE A 183 -5.87 19.56 -14.27
C PHE A 183 -7.00 20.60 -14.34
N ARG A 184 -6.76 21.80 -13.86
CA ARG A 184 -7.66 22.93 -14.17
C ARG A 184 -7.58 23.11 -15.69
N ILE A 185 -8.67 22.70 -16.36
CA ILE A 185 -8.91 23.02 -17.76
C ILE A 185 -9.12 24.52 -17.87
#